data_26c0477ede61b9b57f0f75e5d09b85d1
#
_entry.id   26c0477ede61b9b57f0f75e5d09b85d1
#
_cell.length_a   1.000
_cell.length_b   1.000
_cell.length_c   1.000
_cell.angle_alpha   90.00
_cell.angle_beta   90.00
_cell.angle_gamma   90.00
#
_symmetry.space_group_name_H-M   'P 1'
#
loop_
_entity.id
_entity.type
_entity.pdbx_description
1 polymer ?
#
loop_
_entity_poly.entity_id
_entity_poly.type
_entity_poly.pdbx_seq_one_letter_code
_entity_poly.pdbx_strand_id
1 'polypeptide(L)'
;MKKIILSLLIALMTTIGANAQIYNFTMPAYDVELTTELWYKLSETATDNQVNYGTKTDVYLERTLLAGGWNTFCAPISISKQKMETVFGEGVQVKELRSSNYDNETKVLTLTFGDPDHIVSGSPYLIKLGGEANVDLTADGKEFANVEQDWRSKPNQTTYVTFQPVLVPEELQANDQTVLFVTGGNALTYPNTTGNIDAFRAYFKLLGDAATGAPAAFRMDLGEETVTGILNVEASQEMRQTGIYTIDGRKLNRLPGIPGVYIVNGEKRVVTF
;
A
#
# COMPACT_ATOMS: atom_id res chain seq x y z
N MET A 1 49.52 -0.57 -1.93
CA MET A 1 48.57 -1.40 -2.70
C MET A 1 47.12 -1.26 -2.22
N LYS A 2 46.84 -1.25 -0.90
CA LYS A 2 45.44 -1.14 -0.36
C LYS A 2 44.70 0.14 -0.76
N LYS A 3 45.38 1.30 -0.90
CA LYS A 3 44.77 2.57 -1.31
C LYS A 3 44.33 2.65 -2.78
N ILE A 4 45.02 1.91 -3.65
CA ILE A 4 44.73 1.88 -5.09
C ILE A 4 43.48 1.03 -5.37
N ILE A 5 43.28 -0.05 -4.60
CA ILE A 5 42.12 -0.91 -4.72
C ILE A 5 40.85 -0.16 -4.27
N LEU A 6 40.93 0.64 -3.20
CA LEU A 6 39.82 1.44 -2.71
C LEU A 6 39.39 2.53 -3.74
N SER A 7 40.38 3.20 -4.38
CA SER A 7 40.06 4.19 -5.41
C SER A 7 39.52 3.56 -6.68
N LEU A 8 39.92 2.34 -7.03
CA LEU A 8 39.38 1.62 -8.18
C LEU A 8 37.94 1.13 -7.93
N LEU A 9 37.64 0.72 -6.71
CA LEU A 9 36.30 0.30 -6.32
C LEU A 9 35.30 1.49 -6.36
N ILE A 10 35.74 2.65 -5.85
CA ILE A 10 34.95 3.89 -5.90
C ILE A 10 34.73 4.37 -7.36
N ALA A 11 35.75 4.23 -8.21
CA ALA A 11 35.66 4.58 -9.63
C ALA A 11 34.75 3.63 -10.41
N LEU A 12 34.67 2.35 -10.02
CA LEU A 12 33.77 1.38 -10.65
C LEU A 12 32.30 1.64 -10.26
N MET A 13 32.05 2.18 -9.06
CA MET A 13 30.71 2.51 -8.57
C MET A 13 30.09 3.73 -9.27
N THR A 14 30.88 4.65 -9.82
CA THR A 14 30.38 5.83 -10.55
C THR A 14 29.88 5.52 -11.96
N THR A 15 30.09 4.32 -12.47
CA THR A 15 29.64 3.90 -13.81
C THR A 15 28.34 3.08 -13.80
N ILE A 16 27.82 2.71 -12.64
CA ILE A 16 26.55 2.00 -12.51
C ILE A 16 25.44 3.04 -12.40
N GLY A 17 24.58 3.09 -13.36
CA GLY A 17 23.53 4.05 -13.68
C GLY A 17 22.99 4.94 -12.54
N ALA A 18 22.63 6.14 -12.91
CA ALA A 18 22.39 7.30 -12.04
C ALA A 18 21.32 7.17 -10.92
N ASN A 19 20.63 6.04 -10.81
CA ASN A 19 19.50 5.86 -9.88
C ASN A 19 19.71 4.82 -8.77
N ALA A 20 20.88 4.14 -8.72
CA ALA A 20 21.20 3.23 -7.62
C ALA A 20 21.93 3.99 -6.52
N GLN A 21 21.25 4.33 -5.43
CA GLN A 21 21.90 4.83 -4.24
C GLN A 21 22.47 3.64 -3.44
N ILE A 22 23.79 3.68 -3.21
CA ILE A 22 24.48 2.70 -2.38
C ILE A 22 24.34 3.12 -0.93
N TYR A 23 23.68 2.30 -0.12
CA TYR A 23 23.54 2.51 1.31
C TYR A 23 24.44 1.56 2.09
N ASN A 24 25.02 2.09 3.16
CA ASN A 24 25.89 1.47 4.14
C ASN A 24 27.29 1.05 3.66
N PHE A 25 28.19 2.03 3.74
CA PHE A 25 29.62 1.79 3.79
C PHE A 25 30.05 1.78 5.26
N THR A 26 30.17 0.62 5.87
CA THR A 26 30.75 0.49 7.20
C THR A 26 32.22 0.16 7.07
N MET A 27 33.08 1.10 7.44
CA MET A 27 34.52 0.83 7.58
C MET A 27 34.83 0.35 9.01
N PRO A 28 35.14 -0.93 9.23
CA PRO A 28 35.65 -1.34 10.53
C PRO A 28 37.08 -0.82 10.71
N ALA A 29 37.34 -0.26 11.89
CA ALA A 29 38.67 0.08 12.31
C ALA A 29 39.44 -1.19 12.64
N TYR A 30 40.58 -1.36 11.97
CA TYR A 30 41.66 -2.35 12.20
C TYR A 30 41.38 -3.86 11.98
N ASP A 31 42.16 -4.43 11.08
CA ASP A 31 42.46 -5.86 10.88
C ASP A 31 41.35 -6.85 10.50
N VAL A 32 40.34 -6.42 9.74
CA VAL A 32 39.28 -7.32 9.23
C VAL A 32 39.26 -7.30 7.72
N GLU A 33 39.04 -8.46 7.09
CA GLU A 33 38.71 -8.58 5.69
C GLU A 33 37.54 -7.62 5.36
N LEU A 34 37.74 -6.71 4.39
CA LEU A 34 36.73 -5.81 3.88
C LEU A 34 35.68 -6.65 3.15
N THR A 35 34.65 -7.08 3.83
CA THR A 35 33.41 -7.50 3.19
C THR A 35 32.60 -6.24 2.87
N THR A 36 32.62 -5.81 1.62
CA THR A 36 31.75 -4.72 1.13
C THR A 36 30.44 -5.34 0.74
N GLU A 37 29.45 -5.29 1.61
CA GLU A 37 28.09 -5.64 1.25
C GLU A 37 27.48 -4.44 0.51
N LEU A 38 27.23 -4.62 -0.78
CA LEU A 38 26.57 -3.62 -1.62
C LEU A 38 25.05 -3.88 -1.61
N TRP A 39 24.33 -3.00 -0.92
CA TRP A 39 22.87 -3.03 -0.89
C TRP A 39 22.30 -2.01 -1.86
N TYR A 40 21.34 -2.43 -2.67
CA TYR A 40 20.62 -1.53 -3.58
C TYR A 40 19.28 -1.13 -2.98
N LYS A 41 19.04 0.18 -2.90
CA LYS A 41 17.73 0.71 -2.54
C LYS A 41 16.87 0.79 -3.80
N LEU A 42 15.75 0.05 -3.84
CA LEU A 42 14.71 0.18 -4.84
C LEU A 42 13.78 1.29 -4.41
N SER A 43 13.78 2.42 -5.15
CA SER A 43 13.01 3.61 -4.78
C SER A 43 11.56 3.50 -5.21
N GLU A 44 10.62 3.87 -4.32
CA GLU A 44 9.19 3.88 -4.62
C GLU A 44 8.79 4.99 -5.60
N THR A 45 9.63 6.02 -5.76
CA THR A 45 9.37 7.17 -6.65
C THR A 45 10.16 7.12 -7.96
N ALA A 46 11.12 6.21 -8.09
CA ALA A 46 11.92 6.10 -9.31
C ALA A 46 11.14 5.44 -10.45
N THR A 47 11.30 5.98 -11.64
CA THR A 47 10.73 5.42 -12.88
C THR A 47 11.60 4.30 -13.47
N ASP A 48 12.84 4.16 -12.99
CA ASP A 48 13.78 3.09 -13.38
C ASP A 48 14.52 2.58 -12.15
N ASN A 49 14.10 1.42 -11.67
CA ASN A 49 14.72 0.67 -10.58
C ASN A 49 15.39 -0.62 -11.07
N GLN A 50 15.44 -0.86 -12.39
CA GLN A 50 15.89 -2.13 -12.97
C GLN A 50 17.42 -2.25 -12.88
N VAL A 51 17.90 -2.44 -11.67
CA VAL A 51 19.31 -2.71 -11.40
C VAL A 51 19.53 -4.22 -11.47
N ASN A 52 20.36 -4.67 -12.42
CA ASN A 52 20.75 -6.08 -12.54
C ASN A 52 19.60 -7.08 -12.72
N TYR A 53 18.66 -6.81 -13.63
CA TYR A 53 17.61 -7.75 -14.01
C TYR A 53 18.21 -9.15 -14.30
N GLY A 54 17.65 -10.18 -13.65
CA GLY A 54 18.11 -11.57 -13.81
C GLY A 54 19.39 -11.93 -13.07
N THR A 55 19.98 -11.01 -12.29
CA THR A 55 21.08 -11.32 -11.37
C THR A 55 20.62 -11.26 -9.92
N LYS A 56 21.27 -12.06 -9.07
CA LYS A 56 21.01 -12.02 -7.63
C LYS A 56 21.76 -10.87 -7.00
N THR A 57 21.04 -10.03 -6.27
CA THR A 57 21.56 -8.85 -5.59
C THR A 57 20.93 -8.69 -4.20
N ASP A 58 21.57 -7.88 -3.39
CA ASP A 58 21.05 -7.50 -2.08
C ASP A 58 20.29 -6.18 -2.22
N VAL A 59 19.02 -6.14 -1.78
CA VAL A 59 18.15 -4.98 -1.98
C VAL A 59 17.39 -4.58 -0.72
N TYR A 60 17.11 -3.27 -0.61
CA TYR A 60 16.06 -2.70 0.24
C TYR A 60 14.91 -2.19 -0.62
N LEU A 61 13.71 -2.23 -0.07
CA LEU A 61 12.55 -1.56 -0.67
C LEU A 61 12.30 -0.24 0.05
N GLU A 62 12.30 0.87 -0.68
CA GLU A 62 11.87 2.17 -0.13
C GLU A 62 10.34 2.20 0.02
N ARG A 63 9.87 1.57 1.07
CA ARG A 63 8.45 1.46 1.36
C ARG A 63 8.22 1.41 2.87
N THR A 64 7.34 2.28 3.38
CA THR A 64 6.82 2.20 4.74
C THR A 64 5.43 1.57 4.72
N LEU A 65 5.24 0.51 5.49
CA LEU A 65 3.93 -0.09 5.75
C LEU A 65 3.33 0.53 7.02
N LEU A 66 2.08 0.92 6.95
CA LEU A 66 1.37 1.56 8.05
C LEU A 66 0.72 0.52 8.96
N ALA A 67 0.84 0.71 10.26
CA ALA A 67 0.14 -0.08 11.27
C ALA A 67 -1.37 0.25 11.31
N GLY A 68 -2.15 -0.64 11.91
CA GLY A 68 -3.58 -0.43 12.16
C GLY A 68 -4.51 -0.64 10.97
N GLY A 69 -3.97 -0.88 9.76
CA GLY A 69 -4.78 -1.10 8.57
C GLY A 69 -4.13 -2.01 7.53
N TRP A 70 -4.89 -2.29 6.47
CA TRP A 70 -4.41 -3.04 5.32
C TRP A 70 -3.62 -2.12 4.38
N ASN A 71 -2.43 -2.55 4.00
CA ASN A 71 -1.59 -1.92 3.00
C ASN A 71 -1.65 -2.73 1.71
N THR A 72 -1.76 -2.08 0.56
CA THR A 72 -1.48 -2.76 -0.70
C THR A 72 0.03 -2.91 -0.88
N PHE A 73 0.47 -4.02 -1.44
CA PHE A 73 1.89 -4.33 -1.61
C PHE A 73 2.14 -5.11 -2.89
N CYS A 74 3.22 -4.79 -3.57
CA CYS A 74 3.87 -5.66 -4.55
C CYS A 74 5.37 -5.40 -4.52
N ALA A 75 6.16 -6.32 -5.03
CA ALA A 75 7.61 -6.15 -5.11
C ALA A 75 8.16 -6.91 -6.33
N PRO A 76 9.30 -6.49 -6.90
CA PRO A 76 9.96 -7.23 -7.98
C PRO A 76 10.74 -8.45 -7.47
N ILE A 77 10.53 -8.87 -6.23
CA ILE A 77 11.17 -9.99 -5.56
C ILE A 77 10.13 -10.92 -4.94
N SER A 78 10.44 -12.21 -4.90
CA SER A 78 9.62 -13.19 -4.18
C SER A 78 10.05 -13.26 -2.72
N ILE A 79 9.06 -13.36 -1.80
CA ILE A 79 9.30 -13.36 -0.35
C ILE A 79 8.68 -14.62 0.25
N SER A 80 9.52 -15.49 0.82
CA SER A 80 9.07 -16.70 1.48
C SER A 80 8.28 -16.39 2.77
N LYS A 81 7.45 -17.32 3.21
CA LYS A 81 6.67 -17.17 4.45
C LYS A 81 7.55 -16.84 5.66
N GLN A 82 8.68 -17.53 5.81
CA GLN A 82 9.63 -17.26 6.89
C GLN A 82 10.20 -15.84 6.83
N LYS A 83 10.53 -15.35 5.62
CA LYS A 83 11.08 -14.00 5.44
C LYS A 83 10.04 -12.92 5.68
N MET A 84 8.73 -13.20 5.45
CA MET A 84 7.65 -12.25 5.72
C MET A 84 7.65 -11.79 7.20
N GLU A 85 7.74 -12.72 8.16
CA GLU A 85 7.79 -12.39 9.58
C GLU A 85 9.03 -11.58 9.96
N THR A 86 10.18 -11.90 9.35
CA THR A 86 11.42 -11.13 9.58
C THR A 86 11.29 -9.69 9.08
N VAL A 87 10.73 -9.52 7.88
CA VAL A 87 10.68 -8.21 7.21
C VAL A 87 9.51 -7.37 7.68
N PHE A 88 8.32 -7.94 7.78
CA PHE A 88 7.09 -7.22 8.13
C PHE A 88 6.76 -7.26 9.62
N GLY A 89 7.40 -8.14 10.37
CA GLY A 89 7.17 -8.33 11.82
C GLY A 89 6.29 -9.52 12.15
N GLU A 90 6.35 -9.94 13.42
CA GLU A 90 5.56 -11.05 13.95
C GLU A 90 4.05 -10.77 13.83
N GLY A 91 3.28 -11.80 13.52
CA GLY A 91 1.83 -11.70 13.37
C GLY A 91 1.36 -10.99 12.11
N VAL A 92 2.25 -10.75 11.15
CA VAL A 92 1.87 -10.19 9.85
C VAL A 92 0.85 -11.08 9.14
N GLN A 93 -0.19 -10.47 8.59
CA GLN A 93 -1.16 -11.12 7.73
C GLN A 93 -0.93 -10.68 6.29
N VAL A 94 -0.90 -11.64 5.37
CA VAL A 94 -0.78 -11.40 3.94
C VAL A 94 -1.97 -12.05 3.24
N LYS A 95 -2.64 -11.32 2.35
CA LYS A 95 -3.82 -11.79 1.63
C LYS A 95 -3.65 -11.56 0.13
N GLU A 96 -4.11 -12.54 -0.66
CA GLU A 96 -4.22 -12.41 -2.11
C GLU A 96 -5.67 -12.45 -2.56
N LEU A 97 -6.01 -11.75 -3.62
CA LEU A 97 -7.37 -11.72 -4.17
C LEU A 97 -7.70 -13.10 -4.78
N ARG A 98 -8.82 -13.71 -4.35
CA ARG A 98 -9.29 -15.02 -4.84
C ARG A 98 -10.46 -14.90 -5.81
N SER A 99 -11.40 -14.02 -5.49
CA SER A 99 -12.58 -13.83 -6.32
C SER A 99 -13.18 -12.43 -6.13
N SER A 100 -14.05 -12.04 -7.06
CA SER A 100 -14.88 -10.85 -6.93
C SER A 100 -16.30 -11.15 -7.36
N ASN A 101 -17.26 -10.47 -6.76
CA ASN A 101 -18.66 -10.49 -7.13
C ASN A 101 -19.22 -9.06 -7.11
N TYR A 102 -20.06 -8.73 -8.09
CA TYR A 102 -20.76 -7.47 -8.14
C TYR A 102 -22.26 -7.73 -8.26
N ASP A 103 -23.01 -7.17 -7.30
CA ASP A 103 -24.46 -7.23 -7.29
C ASP A 103 -25.02 -5.96 -7.96
N ASN A 104 -25.64 -6.12 -9.11
CA ASN A 104 -26.20 -5.03 -9.90
C ASN A 104 -27.43 -4.38 -9.25
N GLU A 105 -28.14 -5.07 -8.37
CA GLU A 105 -29.32 -4.53 -7.69
C GLU A 105 -28.91 -3.67 -6.50
N THR A 106 -28.03 -4.19 -5.65
CA THR A 106 -27.56 -3.50 -4.44
C THR A 106 -26.37 -2.59 -4.69
N LYS A 107 -25.74 -2.68 -5.87
CA LYS A 107 -24.50 -1.96 -6.22
C LYS A 107 -23.35 -2.23 -5.26
N VAL A 108 -23.28 -3.44 -4.70
CA VAL A 108 -22.23 -3.87 -3.78
C VAL A 108 -21.18 -4.69 -4.52
N LEU A 109 -19.92 -4.25 -4.44
CA LEU A 109 -18.76 -5.00 -4.88
C LEU A 109 -18.20 -5.83 -3.71
N THR A 110 -18.14 -7.15 -3.87
CA THR A 110 -17.52 -8.05 -2.88
C THR A 110 -16.20 -8.56 -3.43
N LEU A 111 -15.13 -8.42 -2.65
CA LEU A 111 -13.78 -8.93 -2.92
C LEU A 111 -13.46 -9.99 -1.88
N THR A 112 -13.15 -11.21 -2.30
CA THR A 112 -12.78 -12.31 -1.40
C THR A 112 -11.29 -12.58 -1.51
N PHE A 113 -10.63 -12.63 -0.36
CA PHE A 113 -9.20 -12.85 -0.23
C PHE A 113 -8.90 -14.17 0.48
N GLY A 114 -7.69 -14.69 0.27
CA GLY A 114 -7.18 -15.88 0.95
C GLY A 114 -5.70 -15.74 1.28
N ASP A 115 -5.20 -16.64 2.11
CA ASP A 115 -3.80 -16.65 2.51
C ASP A 115 -2.93 -17.23 1.38
N PRO A 116 -1.85 -16.54 0.97
CA PRO A 116 -0.88 -17.08 0.05
C PRO A 116 0.18 -17.91 0.79
N ASP A 117 0.81 -18.86 0.10
CA ASP A 117 1.95 -19.60 0.64
C ASP A 117 3.21 -18.73 0.72
N HIS A 118 3.36 -17.80 -0.21
CA HIS A 118 4.48 -16.85 -0.30
C HIS A 118 4.10 -15.66 -1.17
N ILE A 119 4.85 -14.58 -1.11
CA ILE A 119 4.72 -13.45 -2.04
C ILE A 119 5.49 -13.77 -3.31
N VAL A 120 4.81 -13.74 -4.44
CA VAL A 120 5.40 -13.90 -5.79
C VAL A 120 5.82 -12.54 -6.32
N SER A 121 7.03 -12.45 -6.88
CA SER A 121 7.51 -11.23 -7.55
C SER A 121 6.50 -10.71 -8.56
N GLY A 122 6.25 -9.40 -8.55
CA GLY A 122 5.35 -8.73 -9.50
C GLY A 122 3.86 -8.93 -9.26
N SER A 123 3.45 -9.70 -8.26
CA SER A 123 2.04 -9.93 -7.91
C SER A 123 1.58 -9.03 -6.76
N PRO A 124 0.30 -8.61 -6.74
CA PRO A 124 -0.24 -7.72 -5.72
C PRO A 124 -0.80 -8.49 -4.52
N TYR A 125 -0.64 -7.91 -3.33
CA TYR A 125 -1.12 -8.45 -2.05
C TYR A 125 -1.68 -7.34 -1.17
N LEU A 126 -2.48 -7.73 -0.17
CA LEU A 126 -2.77 -6.92 1.01
C LEU A 126 -1.90 -7.40 2.16
N ILE A 127 -1.32 -6.46 2.92
CA ILE A 127 -0.51 -6.73 4.11
C ILE A 127 -1.09 -5.95 5.30
N LYS A 128 -1.32 -6.64 6.42
CA LYS A 128 -1.65 -6.04 7.71
C LYS A 128 -0.56 -6.41 8.71
N LEU A 129 0.05 -5.40 9.32
CA LEU A 129 1.07 -5.61 10.35
C LEU A 129 0.43 -6.17 11.62
N GLY A 130 1.13 -7.08 12.30
CA GLY A 130 0.68 -7.63 13.59
C GLY A 130 0.90 -6.67 14.75
N GLY A 131 1.86 -5.74 14.63
CA GLY A 131 2.18 -4.73 15.66
C GLY A 131 1.51 -3.37 15.42
N GLU A 132 1.66 -2.48 16.41
CA GLU A 132 1.10 -1.12 16.38
C GLU A 132 2.04 -0.08 15.74
N ALA A 133 3.29 -0.44 15.45
CA ALA A 133 4.27 0.43 14.83
C ALA A 133 4.33 0.23 13.32
N ASN A 134 4.54 1.33 12.59
CA ASN A 134 4.83 1.27 11.15
C ASN A 134 6.15 0.51 10.91
N VAL A 135 6.25 -0.14 9.76
CA VAL A 135 7.46 -0.86 9.34
C VAL A 135 8.08 -0.15 8.14
N ASP A 136 9.28 0.39 8.34
CA ASP A 136 10.11 0.93 7.28
C ASP A 136 10.99 -0.20 6.72
N LEU A 137 10.79 -0.53 5.43
CA LEU A 137 11.51 -1.60 4.76
C LEU A 137 12.94 -1.22 4.35
N THR A 138 13.39 0.01 4.68
CA THR A 138 14.80 0.42 4.56
C THR A 138 15.57 0.29 5.88
N ALA A 139 14.90 -0.09 6.99
CA ALA A 139 15.53 -0.25 8.28
C ALA A 139 16.43 -1.49 8.32
N ASP A 140 17.43 -1.47 9.22
CA ASP A 140 18.34 -2.59 9.44
C ASP A 140 17.58 -3.91 9.72
N GLY A 141 18.04 -5.00 9.09
CA GLY A 141 17.40 -6.31 9.19
C GLY A 141 16.19 -6.52 8.28
N LYS A 142 15.79 -5.50 7.49
CA LYS A 142 14.69 -5.58 6.52
C LYS A 142 15.17 -5.86 5.09
N GLU A 143 16.45 -5.99 4.89
CA GLU A 143 17.07 -6.27 3.60
C GLU A 143 16.70 -7.64 3.04
N PHE A 144 16.71 -7.72 1.71
CA PHE A 144 16.51 -8.95 0.95
C PHE A 144 17.84 -9.33 0.30
N ALA A 145 18.54 -10.28 0.94
CA ALA A 145 19.86 -10.74 0.50
C ALA A 145 19.76 -11.74 -0.64
N ASN A 146 20.66 -11.63 -1.63
CA ASN A 146 20.85 -12.58 -2.71
C ASN A 146 19.56 -12.94 -3.47
N VAL A 147 18.71 -11.91 -3.74
CA VAL A 147 17.43 -12.09 -4.41
C VAL A 147 17.53 -11.77 -5.89
N GLU A 148 16.81 -12.56 -6.71
CA GLU A 148 16.60 -12.27 -8.12
C GLU A 148 15.40 -11.35 -8.27
N GLN A 149 15.56 -10.30 -9.08
CA GLN A 149 14.51 -9.34 -9.37
C GLN A 149 13.74 -9.75 -10.64
N ASP A 150 12.42 -9.79 -10.55
CA ASP A 150 11.51 -9.96 -11.69
C ASP A 150 10.52 -8.79 -11.74
N TRP A 151 10.74 -7.88 -12.66
CA TRP A 151 9.97 -6.66 -12.85
C TRP A 151 8.73 -6.83 -13.74
N ARG A 152 8.39 -8.07 -14.10
CA ARG A 152 7.17 -8.35 -14.86
C ARG A 152 5.96 -8.17 -13.96
N SER A 153 5.06 -7.28 -14.36
CA SER A 153 3.75 -7.12 -13.72
C SER A 153 2.93 -8.40 -13.88
N LYS A 154 2.40 -8.92 -12.79
CA LYS A 154 1.54 -10.11 -12.74
C LYS A 154 0.22 -9.75 -12.04
N PRO A 155 -0.68 -9.04 -12.74
CA PRO A 155 -1.97 -8.68 -12.16
C PRO A 155 -2.78 -9.92 -11.79
N ASN A 156 -3.52 -9.84 -10.69
CA ASN A 156 -4.46 -10.87 -10.30
C ASN A 156 -5.86 -10.46 -10.77
N GLN A 157 -6.38 -11.14 -11.80
CA GLN A 157 -7.66 -10.84 -12.42
C GLN A 157 -8.74 -11.82 -11.98
N THR A 158 -9.88 -11.29 -11.61
CA THR A 158 -11.12 -12.00 -11.30
C THR A 158 -12.24 -11.55 -12.25
N THR A 159 -13.49 -11.95 -12.01
CA THR A 159 -14.61 -11.62 -12.91
C THR A 159 -14.84 -10.10 -13.01
N TYR A 160 -14.83 -9.40 -11.90
CA TYR A 160 -15.21 -7.98 -11.85
C TYR A 160 -14.07 -7.04 -11.50
N VAL A 161 -12.90 -7.56 -11.17
CA VAL A 161 -11.77 -6.76 -10.69
C VAL A 161 -10.45 -7.35 -11.15
N THR A 162 -9.52 -6.49 -11.56
CA THR A 162 -8.10 -6.78 -11.63
C THR A 162 -7.41 -6.11 -10.45
N PHE A 163 -6.73 -6.86 -9.60
CA PHE A 163 -5.81 -6.32 -8.61
C PHE A 163 -4.47 -6.05 -9.31
N GLN A 164 -4.18 -4.77 -9.55
CA GLN A 164 -3.10 -4.30 -10.40
C GLN A 164 -1.88 -3.96 -9.54
N PRO A 165 -0.71 -4.62 -9.73
CA PRO A 165 0.53 -4.25 -9.05
C PRO A 165 1.15 -3.02 -9.71
N VAL A 166 1.75 -2.14 -8.91
CA VAL A 166 2.48 -0.95 -9.34
C VAL A 166 3.95 -1.13 -9.03
N LEU A 167 4.74 -1.50 -10.02
CA LEU A 167 6.19 -1.69 -9.91
C LEU A 167 6.97 -0.42 -10.30
N VAL A 168 6.33 0.49 -11.00
CA VAL A 168 6.85 1.81 -11.40
C VAL A 168 5.74 2.82 -11.10
N PRO A 169 6.03 4.03 -10.62
CA PRO A 169 5.02 5.05 -10.35
C PRO A 169 4.07 5.26 -11.53
N GLU A 170 2.77 5.28 -11.27
CA GLU A 170 1.72 5.38 -12.26
C GLU A 170 0.76 6.51 -11.91
N GLU A 171 0.36 7.34 -12.90
CA GLU A 171 -0.60 8.42 -12.70
C GLU A 171 -2.03 7.87 -12.74
N LEU A 172 -2.80 8.17 -11.70
CA LEU A 172 -4.24 7.92 -11.63
C LEU A 172 -5.00 9.23 -11.85
N GLN A 173 -6.03 9.17 -12.68
CA GLN A 173 -6.85 10.33 -13.02
C GLN A 173 -7.93 10.59 -11.98
N ALA A 174 -8.17 11.87 -11.67
CA ALA A 174 -9.27 12.28 -10.82
C ALA A 174 -10.62 11.79 -11.37
N ASN A 175 -11.49 11.35 -10.45
CA ASN A 175 -12.86 10.90 -10.76
C ASN A 175 -12.94 9.68 -11.69
N ASP A 176 -11.86 8.90 -11.81
CA ASP A 176 -11.91 7.62 -12.51
C ASP A 176 -12.64 6.59 -11.64
N GLN A 177 -13.92 6.37 -11.95
CA GLN A 177 -14.78 5.41 -11.26
C GLN A 177 -14.49 3.94 -11.64
N THR A 178 -13.50 3.69 -12.46
CA THR A 178 -13.03 2.33 -12.77
C THR A 178 -11.85 1.90 -11.91
N VAL A 179 -11.33 2.79 -11.05
CA VAL A 179 -10.16 2.54 -10.20
C VAL A 179 -10.54 2.72 -8.73
N LEU A 180 -10.14 1.75 -7.89
CA LEU A 180 -10.28 1.82 -6.44
C LEU A 180 -8.94 1.57 -5.77
N PHE A 181 -8.64 2.32 -4.71
CA PHE A 181 -7.46 2.08 -3.88
C PHE A 181 -7.81 2.03 -2.39
N VAL A 182 -6.97 1.33 -1.63
CA VAL A 182 -7.12 1.19 -0.17
C VAL A 182 -6.57 2.43 0.51
N THR A 183 -7.38 3.04 1.38
CA THR A 183 -6.98 4.18 2.22
C THR A 183 -6.70 3.76 3.66
N GLY A 184 -6.08 4.63 4.45
CA GLY A 184 -5.65 4.35 5.83
C GLY A 184 -6.76 3.94 6.81
N GLY A 185 -8.03 4.01 6.43
CA GLY A 185 -9.17 3.51 7.22
C GLY A 185 -9.69 2.15 6.78
N ASN A 186 -8.92 1.37 6.04
CA ASN A 186 -9.34 0.14 5.37
C ASN A 186 -10.49 0.35 4.35
N ALA A 187 -10.75 1.59 3.96
CA ALA A 187 -11.77 1.91 2.98
C ALA A 187 -11.25 1.78 1.56
N LEU A 188 -12.12 1.36 0.64
CA LEU A 188 -11.88 1.50 -0.80
C LEU A 188 -12.47 2.84 -1.25
N THR A 189 -11.69 3.59 -2.03
CA THR A 189 -12.14 4.89 -2.57
C THR A 189 -11.73 5.06 -4.03
N TYR A 190 -12.51 5.85 -4.76
CA TYR A 190 -12.13 6.34 -6.08
C TYR A 190 -11.10 7.46 -5.96
N PRO A 191 -10.21 7.66 -6.95
CA PRO A 191 -9.32 8.81 -6.97
C PRO A 191 -10.13 10.11 -7.08
N ASN A 192 -9.98 11.01 -6.12
CA ASN A 192 -10.65 12.32 -6.11
C ASN A 192 -9.78 13.45 -6.68
N THR A 193 -8.49 13.18 -6.85
CA THR A 193 -7.50 14.08 -7.44
C THR A 193 -6.61 13.30 -8.40
N THR A 194 -6.14 13.94 -9.45
CA THR A 194 -5.07 13.38 -10.30
C THR A 194 -3.77 13.37 -9.51
N GLY A 195 -3.08 12.24 -9.50
CA GLY A 195 -1.82 12.07 -8.79
C GLY A 195 -1.18 10.71 -9.03
N ASN A 196 0.04 10.55 -8.56
CA ASN A 196 0.77 9.30 -8.72
C ASN A 196 0.49 8.34 -7.56
N ILE A 197 0.31 7.08 -7.91
CA ILE A 197 0.52 5.96 -7.00
C ILE A 197 1.98 5.52 -7.15
N ASP A 198 2.73 5.55 -6.05
CA ASP A 198 4.14 5.16 -6.07
C ASP A 198 4.31 3.66 -6.27
N ALA A 199 5.52 3.23 -6.64
CA ALA A 199 5.87 1.82 -6.78
C ALA A 199 5.68 1.03 -5.47
N PHE A 200 5.68 -0.28 -5.59
CA PHE A 200 5.51 -1.26 -4.49
C PHE A 200 4.14 -1.20 -3.81
N ARG A 201 3.15 -0.60 -4.50
CA ARG A 201 1.73 -0.56 -4.12
C ARG A 201 0.89 -1.34 -5.13
N ALA A 202 -0.41 -1.36 -4.92
CA ALA A 202 -1.36 -1.91 -5.87
C ALA A 202 -2.71 -1.20 -5.74
N TYR A 203 -3.54 -1.32 -6.78
CA TYR A 203 -4.89 -0.79 -6.80
C TYR A 203 -5.84 -1.79 -7.49
N PHE A 204 -7.13 -1.58 -7.39
CA PHE A 204 -8.13 -2.39 -8.07
C PHE A 204 -8.66 -1.67 -9.29
N LYS A 205 -8.63 -2.34 -10.44
CA LYS A 205 -9.29 -1.89 -11.67
C LYS A 205 -10.58 -2.66 -11.85
N LEU A 206 -11.70 -1.96 -11.93
CA LEU A 206 -13.01 -2.56 -12.13
C LEU A 206 -13.18 -3.06 -13.56
N LEU A 207 -13.93 -4.15 -13.72
CA LEU A 207 -14.20 -4.81 -15.00
C LEU A 207 -15.70 -5.04 -15.20
N GLY A 208 -16.13 -5.14 -16.46
CA GLY A 208 -17.50 -5.49 -16.81
C GLY A 208 -18.54 -4.62 -16.15
N ASP A 209 -19.58 -5.23 -15.59
CA ASP A 209 -20.69 -4.52 -14.96
C ASP A 209 -20.28 -3.70 -13.74
N ALA A 210 -19.22 -4.09 -13.02
CA ALA A 210 -18.70 -3.29 -11.92
C ALA A 210 -18.09 -1.98 -12.42
N ALA A 211 -17.40 -1.98 -13.57
CA ALA A 211 -16.83 -0.76 -14.16
C ALA A 211 -17.90 0.19 -14.68
N THR A 212 -18.96 -0.34 -15.29
CA THR A 212 -20.06 0.46 -15.86
C THR A 212 -21.13 0.86 -14.85
N GLY A 213 -21.32 0.02 -13.82
CA GLY A 213 -22.35 0.19 -12.80
C GLY A 213 -21.95 1.07 -11.62
N ALA A 214 -20.68 1.49 -11.53
CA ALA A 214 -20.10 2.29 -10.46
C ALA A 214 -20.56 1.80 -9.07
N PRO A 215 -19.88 0.83 -8.43
CA PRO A 215 -20.24 0.34 -7.12
C PRO A 215 -20.46 1.47 -6.12
N ALA A 216 -21.57 1.42 -5.37
CA ALA A 216 -21.88 2.40 -4.32
C ALA A 216 -21.33 1.96 -2.95
N ALA A 217 -21.09 0.67 -2.78
CA ALA A 217 -20.54 0.09 -1.56
C ALA A 217 -19.61 -1.08 -1.87
N PHE A 218 -18.77 -1.44 -0.92
CA PHE A 218 -17.86 -2.57 -1.02
C PHE A 218 -17.89 -3.45 0.21
N ARG A 219 -17.47 -4.70 0.01
CA ARG A 219 -17.17 -5.66 1.06
C ARG A 219 -15.84 -6.35 0.71
N MET A 220 -14.88 -6.32 1.61
CA MET A 220 -13.67 -7.14 1.55
C MET A 220 -13.79 -8.27 2.58
N ASP A 221 -13.91 -9.50 2.09
CA ASP A 221 -13.90 -10.71 2.89
C ASP A 221 -12.45 -11.22 2.97
N LEU A 222 -11.87 -11.09 4.14
CA LEU A 222 -10.47 -11.39 4.44
C LEU A 222 -10.31 -12.70 5.24
N GLY A 223 -11.37 -13.51 5.30
CA GLY A 223 -11.48 -14.72 6.09
C GLY A 223 -12.11 -14.44 7.45
N GLU A 224 -11.30 -14.28 8.50
CA GLU A 224 -11.81 -13.99 9.85
C GLU A 224 -12.32 -12.55 10.01
N GLU A 225 -11.87 -11.64 9.14
CA GLU A 225 -12.24 -10.22 9.14
C GLU A 225 -13.05 -9.88 7.87
N THR A 226 -14.10 -9.08 8.03
CA THR A 226 -14.83 -8.49 6.92
C THR A 226 -14.82 -6.97 7.06
N VAL A 227 -14.35 -6.27 6.02
CA VAL A 227 -14.37 -4.81 5.94
C VAL A 227 -15.45 -4.39 4.94
N THR A 228 -16.30 -3.46 5.35
CA THR A 228 -17.38 -2.92 4.51
C THR A 228 -17.36 -1.39 4.51
N GLY A 229 -17.82 -0.77 3.43
CA GLY A 229 -17.91 0.68 3.36
C GLY A 229 -18.70 1.16 2.14
N ILE A 230 -18.97 2.46 2.12
CA ILE A 230 -19.64 3.17 1.02
C ILE A 230 -18.54 3.80 0.15
N LEU A 231 -18.65 3.65 -1.18
CA LEU A 231 -17.67 4.18 -2.13
C LEU A 231 -17.98 5.61 -2.58
N ASN A 232 -19.26 5.96 -2.68
CA ASN A 232 -19.70 7.29 -3.09
C ASN A 232 -20.09 8.14 -1.89
N VAL A 233 -19.13 8.91 -1.36
CA VAL A 233 -19.40 9.88 -0.28
C VAL A 233 -20.22 11.07 -0.79
N GLU A 234 -20.22 11.38 -2.10
CA GLU A 234 -21.00 12.48 -2.66
C GLU A 234 -22.52 12.21 -2.64
N ALA A 235 -22.95 10.97 -2.85
CA ALA A 235 -24.36 10.59 -2.67
C ALA A 235 -24.82 10.67 -1.19
N SER A 236 -23.90 10.62 -0.24
CA SER A 236 -24.19 10.81 1.18
C SER A 236 -24.21 12.30 1.60
N GLN A 237 -23.78 13.24 0.73
CA GLN A 237 -23.97 14.67 1.01
C GLN A 237 -25.43 15.09 0.89
N GLU A 238 -26.25 14.41 0.11
CA GLU A 238 -27.71 14.60 0.14
C GLU A 238 -28.37 13.98 1.38
N MET A 239 -27.72 13.04 2.06
CA MET A 239 -28.12 12.55 3.39
C MET A 239 -27.31 13.21 4.52
N ARG A 240 -26.80 14.40 4.34
CA ARG A 240 -26.47 15.25 5.49
C ARG A 240 -27.75 15.41 6.27
N GLN A 241 -27.86 14.71 7.39
CA GLN A 241 -28.96 14.87 8.29
C GLN A 241 -29.05 16.35 8.65
N THR A 242 -29.85 17.09 7.89
CA THR A 242 -30.18 18.49 8.23
C THR A 242 -30.87 18.46 9.57
N GLY A 243 -30.23 19.04 10.55
CA GLY A 243 -30.77 19.05 11.91
C GLY A 243 -29.70 19.30 12.94
N ILE A 244 -30.14 19.41 14.17
CA ILE A 244 -29.28 19.63 15.34
C ILE A 244 -29.32 18.36 16.18
N TYR A 245 -28.15 17.87 16.54
CA TYR A 245 -27.98 16.64 17.32
C TYR A 245 -27.01 16.86 18.47
N THR A 246 -27.26 16.20 19.58
CA THR A 246 -26.28 16.03 20.65
C THR A 246 -25.17 15.10 20.21
N ILE A 247 -24.03 15.07 20.92
CA ILE A 247 -22.88 14.22 20.59
C ILE A 247 -23.20 12.72 20.70
N ASP A 248 -24.22 12.36 21.48
CA ASP A 248 -24.78 11.00 21.62
C ASP A 248 -25.85 10.66 20.57
N GLY A 249 -26.04 11.52 19.54
CA GLY A 249 -26.89 11.27 18.38
C GLY A 249 -28.36 11.61 18.58
N ARG A 250 -28.79 12.21 19.70
CA ARG A 250 -30.16 12.61 19.94
C ARG A 250 -30.52 13.86 19.16
N LYS A 251 -31.57 13.81 18.34
CA LYS A 251 -32.07 14.94 17.53
C LYS A 251 -32.69 16.02 18.43
N LEU A 252 -32.36 17.27 18.18
CA LEU A 252 -32.92 18.46 18.86
C LEU A 252 -33.70 19.31 17.88
N ASN A 253 -34.79 19.93 18.37
CA ASN A 253 -35.64 20.83 17.56
C ASN A 253 -35.02 22.23 17.38
N ARG A 254 -34.11 22.60 18.24
CA ARG A 254 -33.35 23.86 18.19
C ARG A 254 -31.98 23.70 18.88
N LEU A 255 -31.04 24.59 18.54
CA LEU A 255 -29.75 24.65 19.22
C LEU A 255 -29.97 25.08 20.67
N PRO A 256 -29.56 24.28 21.67
CA PRO A 256 -29.70 24.65 23.08
C PRO A 256 -28.83 25.88 23.41
N GLY A 257 -29.33 26.73 24.28
CA GLY A 257 -28.53 27.80 24.88
C GLY A 257 -27.63 27.35 26.05
N ILE A 258 -27.41 26.04 26.17
CA ILE A 258 -26.56 25.42 27.19
C ILE A 258 -25.18 25.15 26.57
N PRO A 259 -24.08 25.47 27.26
CA PRO A 259 -22.73 25.14 26.77
C PRO A 259 -22.58 23.65 26.52
N GLY A 260 -21.97 23.31 25.38
CA GLY A 260 -21.81 21.95 25.00
C GLY A 260 -21.36 21.82 23.53
N VAL A 261 -21.12 20.56 23.12
CA VAL A 261 -20.80 20.21 21.74
C VAL A 261 -22.02 19.63 21.08
N TYR A 262 -22.38 20.19 19.93
CA TYR A 262 -23.52 19.78 19.12
C TYR A 262 -23.09 19.53 17.68
N ILE A 263 -23.84 18.69 16.98
CA ILE A 263 -23.69 18.49 15.53
C ILE A 263 -24.84 19.25 14.85
N VAL A 264 -24.51 20.27 14.09
CA VAL A 264 -25.47 21.11 13.36
C VAL A 264 -25.23 20.91 11.86
N ASN A 265 -26.21 20.33 11.19
CA ASN A 265 -26.12 20.01 9.74
C ASN A 265 -24.86 19.24 9.36
N GLY A 266 -24.45 18.30 10.22
CA GLY A 266 -23.24 17.48 10.02
C GLY A 266 -21.93 18.12 10.49
N GLU A 267 -21.94 19.36 10.99
CA GLU A 267 -20.76 20.06 11.47
C GLU A 267 -20.73 20.16 13.01
N LYS A 268 -19.54 19.96 13.59
CA LYS A 268 -19.33 20.15 15.03
C LYS A 268 -19.43 21.62 15.39
N ARG A 269 -20.35 21.97 16.31
CA ARG A 269 -20.51 23.30 16.85
C ARG A 269 -20.35 23.30 18.36
N VAL A 270 -19.51 24.18 18.88
CA VAL A 270 -19.34 24.38 20.31
C VAL A 270 -20.14 25.59 20.72
N VAL A 271 -21.05 25.43 21.70
CA VAL A 271 -21.78 26.51 22.33
C VAL A 271 -21.07 26.80 23.63
N THR A 272 -20.64 28.05 23.82
CA THR A 272 -20.04 28.61 25.06
C THR A 272 -20.91 29.72 25.59
N PHE A 273 -20.81 30.05 26.88
CA PHE A 273 -21.43 31.23 27.45
C PHE A 273 -20.76 32.50 26.99
#